data_df9f0549be4aabcf178ca53d39073d0f
#
_entry.id   df9f0549be4aabcf178ca53d39073d0f
#
_cell.length_a   1.000
_cell.length_b   1.000
_cell.length_c   1.000
_cell.angle_alpha   90.00
_cell.angle_beta   90.00
_cell.angle_gamma   90.00
#
_symmetry.space_group_name_H-M   'P 1'
#
loop_
_entity.id
_entity.type
_entity.pdbx_description
1 polymer ?
#
loop_
_entity_poly.entity_id
_entity_poly.type
_entity_poly.pdbx_seq_one_letter_code
_entity_poly.pdbx_strand_id
1 'polypeptide(L)'
;VKTGMTIQIPVAKTDSVDVVVSEGNEYELQHNDSERIKEIYDSIHYLNSSKSINVALMLPFMLNNSVETKQSKLYTEFYKGFLLALKDVNERYNDNEINVYTYDTEGTTDKLMSILSIDEVKEMDLIFAPDVLEQLDSISSFSKSNGIYVVNTFSVKDENYDNNPYMFQINIPQDNMYADVCDWISKDFKDYEVVFIHKKGNAKKDIADNLKRYLEQERRTVKEVEYSSVLTCEELLEVVNVNEKTLFIPTSGTKASLSQMIPALKKLKDENPVMESAV
;
A
#
# COMPACT_ATOMS: atom_id res chain seq x y z
N VAL A 1 24.88 14.15 2.34
CA VAL A 1 24.75 13.58 3.70
C VAL A 1 25.88 12.61 3.87
N LYS A 2 26.74 12.78 4.85
CA LYS A 2 27.82 11.82 5.13
C LYS A 2 27.21 10.57 5.74
N THR A 3 27.59 9.40 5.25
CA THR A 3 27.26 8.10 5.85
C THR A 3 27.64 8.13 7.34
N GLY A 4 26.72 7.82 8.23
CA GLY A 4 26.97 7.75 9.67
C GLY A 4 26.60 9.03 10.46
N MET A 5 25.70 9.88 9.97
CA MET A 5 25.13 10.95 10.78
C MET A 5 24.01 10.40 11.67
N THR A 6 24.26 10.33 12.97
CA THR A 6 23.22 10.11 13.99
C THR A 6 22.50 11.43 14.23
N ILE A 7 21.18 11.43 14.08
CA ILE A 7 20.33 12.58 14.42
C ILE A 7 19.66 12.27 15.75
N GLN A 8 20.04 12.98 16.82
CA GLN A 8 19.41 12.86 18.14
C GLN A 8 18.26 13.86 18.24
N ILE A 9 17.08 13.37 18.56
CA ILE A 9 15.87 14.18 18.68
C ILE A 9 15.22 13.91 20.06
N PRO A 10 15.18 14.87 21.01
CA PRO A 10 14.55 14.70 22.33
C PRO A 10 13.02 14.74 22.26
N VAL A 11 12.31 13.92 23.02
CA VAL A 11 10.84 13.68 22.98
C VAL A 11 10.17 13.86 24.37
N ALA A 12 9.03 14.56 24.52
CA ALA A 12 8.38 14.99 25.79
C ALA A 12 7.26 14.08 26.36
N LYS A 13 7.07 14.13 27.69
CA LYS A 13 6.08 13.36 28.47
C LYS A 13 4.63 13.65 28.13
N THR A 14 3.84 12.60 27.95
CA THR A 14 2.38 12.72 27.91
C THR A 14 1.69 11.82 28.90
N ASP A 15 0.68 12.38 29.55
CA ASP A 15 -0.33 11.67 30.31
C ASP A 15 -1.20 10.81 29.37
N SER A 16 -1.72 9.72 29.96
CA SER A 16 -2.52 8.69 29.31
C SER A 16 -3.53 9.19 28.26
N VAL A 17 -3.47 8.65 27.05
CA VAL A 17 -4.52 8.81 26.04
C VAL A 17 -5.56 7.73 26.28
N ASP A 18 -6.76 8.11 26.70
CA ASP A 18 -7.92 7.22 26.68
C ASP A 18 -8.31 6.94 25.22
N VAL A 19 -8.10 5.70 24.79
CA VAL A 19 -8.60 5.23 23.50
C VAL A 19 -10.09 5.00 23.62
N VAL A 20 -10.88 5.92 23.10
CA VAL A 20 -12.33 5.74 22.93
C VAL A 20 -12.53 4.77 21.76
N VAL A 21 -12.81 3.53 22.09
CA VAL A 21 -13.29 2.53 21.11
C VAL A 21 -14.73 2.90 20.77
N SER A 22 -14.98 3.43 19.57
CA SER A 22 -16.34 3.60 19.05
C SER A 22 -16.92 2.22 18.72
N GLU A 23 -18.05 1.89 19.33
CA GLU A 23 -18.86 0.72 19.00
C GLU A 23 -19.30 0.80 17.53
N GLY A 24 -18.78 -0.08 16.69
CA GLY A 24 -19.19 -0.23 15.30
C GLY A 24 -18.74 -1.56 14.73
N ASN A 25 -19.72 -2.48 14.63
CA ASN A 25 -19.69 -3.79 13.97
C ASN A 25 -18.72 -4.83 14.55
N GLU A 26 -19.30 -5.80 15.24
CA GLU A 26 -18.67 -7.08 15.58
C GLU A 26 -18.26 -7.83 14.29
N TYR A 27 -17.01 -7.59 13.84
CA TYR A 27 -16.31 -8.63 13.12
C TYR A 27 -15.86 -9.64 14.18
N GLU A 28 -16.22 -10.91 14.02
CA GLU A 28 -15.62 -11.99 14.77
C GLU A 28 -14.11 -12.00 14.49
N LEU A 29 -13.35 -11.34 15.36
CA LEU A 29 -11.90 -11.42 15.39
C LEU A 29 -11.53 -12.87 15.60
N GLN A 30 -10.89 -13.50 14.64
CA GLN A 30 -10.36 -14.84 14.80
C GLN A 30 -9.40 -14.85 16.00
N HIS A 31 -9.32 -15.96 16.73
CA HIS A 31 -8.57 -16.10 18.00
C HIS A 31 -7.10 -15.64 17.89
N ASN A 32 -6.51 -15.73 16.69
CA ASN A 32 -5.17 -15.23 16.36
C ASN A 32 -5.01 -13.70 16.46
N ASP A 33 -6.07 -12.93 16.23
CA ASP A 33 -5.98 -11.46 16.25
C ASP A 33 -5.86 -10.92 17.69
N SER A 34 -6.46 -11.60 18.67
CA SER A 34 -6.40 -11.21 20.08
C SER A 34 -5.01 -11.40 20.68
N GLU A 35 -4.31 -12.47 20.32
CA GLU A 35 -2.93 -12.71 20.75
C GLU A 35 -1.99 -11.69 20.09
N ARG A 36 -2.17 -11.42 18.79
CA ARG A 36 -1.41 -10.44 18.03
C ARG A 36 -1.59 -9.02 18.58
N ILE A 37 -2.81 -8.63 18.91
CA ILE A 37 -3.12 -7.32 19.51
C ILE A 37 -2.44 -7.22 20.89
N LYS A 38 -2.47 -8.29 21.69
CA LYS A 38 -1.81 -8.31 22.99
C LYS A 38 -0.29 -8.20 22.88
N GLU A 39 0.33 -8.93 21.95
CA GLU A 39 1.76 -8.84 21.68
C GLU A 39 2.17 -7.43 21.22
N ILE A 40 1.36 -6.80 20.38
CA ILE A 40 1.56 -5.39 19.96
C ILE A 40 1.44 -4.46 21.17
N TYR A 41 0.46 -4.67 22.04
CA TYR A 41 0.25 -3.85 23.23
C TYR A 41 1.40 -3.95 24.21
N ASP A 42 1.87 -5.19 24.48
CA ASP A 42 3.01 -5.46 25.35
C ASP A 42 4.31 -4.86 24.78
N SER A 43 4.45 -4.85 23.47
CA SER A 43 5.60 -4.26 22.76
C SER A 43 5.58 -2.73 22.78
N ILE A 44 4.42 -2.11 22.62
CA ILE A 44 4.25 -0.66 22.78
C ILE A 44 4.58 -0.24 24.21
N HIS A 45 4.20 -1.05 25.20
CA HIS A 45 4.56 -0.82 26.59
C HIS A 45 6.08 -0.93 26.85
N TYR A 46 6.74 -1.88 26.17
CA TYR A 46 8.20 -2.01 26.23
C TYR A 46 8.91 -0.80 25.61
N LEU A 47 8.48 -0.36 24.43
CA LEU A 47 9.01 0.83 23.77
C LEU A 47 8.81 2.10 24.63
N ASN A 48 7.68 2.25 25.30
CA ASN A 48 7.42 3.36 26.20
C ASN A 48 8.29 3.35 27.46
N SER A 49 8.90 2.24 27.80
CA SER A 49 9.86 2.15 28.93
C SER A 49 11.31 2.41 28.52
N SER A 50 11.61 2.45 27.23
CA SER A 50 12.94 2.70 26.67
C SER A 50 13.21 4.20 26.59
N LYS A 51 14.39 4.64 27.05
CA LYS A 51 14.82 6.04 26.94
C LYS A 51 15.29 6.43 25.53
N SER A 52 15.55 5.43 24.68
CA SER A 52 16.00 5.66 23.29
C SER A 52 15.36 4.61 22.38
N ILE A 53 14.97 5.04 21.18
CA ILE A 53 14.40 4.22 20.12
C ILE A 53 15.32 4.29 18.91
N ASN A 54 15.84 3.16 18.46
CA ASN A 54 16.74 3.08 17.31
C ASN A 54 15.94 2.67 16.07
N VAL A 55 15.92 3.55 15.08
CA VAL A 55 15.15 3.37 13.84
C VAL A 55 16.08 3.26 12.65
N ALA A 56 16.01 2.16 11.91
CA ALA A 56 16.70 2.03 10.64
C ALA A 56 15.77 2.42 9.48
N LEU A 57 16.24 3.30 8.61
CA LEU A 57 15.59 3.66 7.36
C LEU A 57 16.37 3.07 6.21
N MET A 58 15.85 1.99 5.61
CA MET A 58 16.50 1.24 4.53
C MET A 58 15.82 1.55 3.21
N LEU A 59 16.42 2.42 2.40
CA LEU A 59 15.84 2.88 1.13
C LEU A 59 16.87 2.80 0.00
N PRO A 60 16.41 2.52 -1.23
CA PRO A 60 17.29 2.45 -2.39
C PRO A 60 17.56 3.85 -2.98
N PHE A 61 18.39 4.62 -2.28
CA PHE A 61 18.78 5.96 -2.73
C PHE A 61 19.66 5.94 -3.98
N MET A 62 20.38 4.81 -4.22
CA MET A 62 21.27 4.63 -5.38
C MET A 62 22.34 5.74 -5.46
N LEU A 63 22.96 6.08 -4.33
CA LEU A 63 23.92 7.18 -4.22
C LEU A 63 25.18 7.00 -5.07
N ASN A 64 25.49 5.77 -5.45
CA ASN A 64 26.65 5.44 -6.30
C ASN A 64 26.38 5.66 -7.79
N ASN A 65 25.14 5.92 -8.19
CA ASN A 65 24.80 6.20 -9.58
C ASN A 65 25.19 7.62 -9.97
N SER A 66 25.85 7.77 -11.11
CA SER A 66 26.26 9.09 -11.64
C SER A 66 25.08 9.96 -12.09
N VAL A 67 23.89 9.37 -12.27
CA VAL A 67 22.66 10.06 -12.71
C VAL A 67 21.52 9.70 -11.75
N GLU A 68 20.86 10.73 -11.23
CA GLU A 68 19.66 10.57 -10.41
C GLU A 68 18.53 9.95 -11.25
N THR A 69 17.97 8.84 -10.76
CA THR A 69 16.83 8.17 -11.38
C THR A 69 15.52 8.74 -10.82
N LYS A 70 14.39 8.49 -11.51
CA LYS A 70 13.06 8.84 -10.98
C LYS A 70 12.80 8.13 -9.64
N GLN A 71 13.29 6.92 -9.50
CA GLN A 71 13.11 6.10 -8.31
C GLN A 71 13.94 6.64 -7.15
N SER A 72 15.25 6.92 -7.34
CA SER A 72 16.09 7.50 -6.29
C SER A 72 15.55 8.86 -5.80
N LYS A 73 14.99 9.65 -6.71
CA LYS A 73 14.32 10.91 -6.37
C LYS A 73 13.10 10.70 -5.48
N LEU A 74 12.26 9.69 -5.79
CA LEU A 74 11.10 9.35 -4.97
C LEU A 74 11.50 9.02 -3.52
N TYR A 75 12.53 8.21 -3.34
CA TYR A 75 13.01 7.87 -2.00
C TYR A 75 13.69 9.03 -1.28
N THR A 76 14.32 9.92 -2.02
CA THR A 76 14.84 11.17 -1.46
C THR A 76 13.72 12.08 -0.95
N GLU A 77 12.60 12.20 -1.68
CA GLU A 77 11.42 12.95 -1.24
C GLU A 77 10.73 12.26 -0.04
N PHE A 78 10.63 10.94 -0.04
CA PHE A 78 10.14 10.20 1.14
C PHE A 78 11.01 10.47 2.37
N TYR A 79 12.33 10.42 2.23
CA TYR A 79 13.27 10.73 3.32
C TYR A 79 13.08 12.13 3.89
N LYS A 80 12.88 13.13 3.03
CA LYS A 80 12.56 14.49 3.48
C LYS A 80 11.25 14.55 4.28
N GLY A 81 10.21 13.86 3.80
CA GLY A 81 8.94 13.74 4.52
C GLY A 81 9.10 13.05 5.88
N PHE A 82 9.90 11.99 5.92
CA PHE A 82 10.25 11.29 7.16
C PHE A 82 10.94 12.22 8.17
N LEU A 83 11.92 13.02 7.74
CA LEU A 83 12.58 13.99 8.60
C LEU A 83 11.64 15.09 9.12
N LEU A 84 10.67 15.52 8.30
CA LEU A 84 9.63 16.44 8.75
C LEU A 84 8.72 15.81 9.81
N ALA A 85 8.31 14.56 9.60
CA ALA A 85 7.52 13.84 10.59
C ALA A 85 8.27 13.61 11.90
N LEU A 86 9.56 13.30 11.85
CA LEU A 86 10.41 13.22 13.04
C LEU A 86 10.48 14.52 13.80
N LYS A 87 10.57 15.64 13.09
CA LYS A 87 10.53 16.95 13.73
C LYS A 87 9.22 17.18 14.48
N ASP A 88 8.08 16.87 13.83
CA ASP A 88 6.76 17.00 14.46
C ASP A 88 6.61 16.08 15.69
N VAL A 89 7.08 14.84 15.60
CA VAL A 89 7.08 13.89 16.71
C VAL A 89 7.91 14.45 17.87
N ASN A 90 9.09 14.97 17.56
CA ASN A 90 9.99 15.55 18.56
C ASN A 90 9.41 16.78 19.26
N GLU A 91 8.67 17.63 18.54
CA GLU A 91 8.01 18.79 19.10
C GLU A 91 6.82 18.42 20.02
N ARG A 92 6.18 17.28 19.78
CA ARG A 92 5.01 16.79 20.54
C ARG A 92 5.36 15.91 21.73
N TYR A 93 6.46 15.16 21.63
CA TYR A 93 6.82 14.10 22.59
C TYR A 93 8.31 14.27 22.98
N ASN A 94 8.63 14.81 24.14
CA ASN A 94 9.99 15.20 24.52
C ASN A 94 10.76 14.21 25.43
N ASP A 95 10.25 13.00 25.69
CA ASP A 95 10.82 12.12 26.73
C ASP A 95 11.69 10.98 26.22
N ASN A 96 11.60 10.65 24.93
CA ASN A 96 12.39 9.59 24.34
C ASN A 96 13.37 10.16 23.30
N GLU A 97 14.53 9.59 23.21
CA GLU A 97 15.51 9.88 22.18
C GLU A 97 15.27 8.96 20.99
N ILE A 98 15.05 9.51 19.77
CA ILE A 98 14.92 8.73 18.55
C ILE A 98 16.20 8.84 17.75
N ASN A 99 16.93 7.73 17.65
CA ASN A 99 18.12 7.61 16.82
C ASN A 99 17.75 7.07 15.44
N VAL A 100 18.08 7.79 14.37
CA VAL A 100 17.77 7.37 13.00
C VAL A 100 19.03 7.01 12.23
N TYR A 101 19.10 5.77 11.79
CA TYR A 101 20.17 5.20 11.00
C TYR A 101 19.68 5.01 9.57
N THR A 102 20.31 5.66 8.61
CA THR A 102 19.88 5.64 7.21
C THR A 102 20.84 4.81 6.37
N TYR A 103 20.32 3.79 5.69
CA TYR A 103 21.07 2.86 4.85
C TYR A 103 20.59 2.94 3.41
N ASP A 104 21.54 3.04 2.47
CA ASP A 104 21.29 2.91 1.03
C ASP A 104 21.34 1.44 0.63
N THR A 105 20.21 0.86 0.28
CA THR A 105 20.12 -0.52 -0.18
C THR A 105 20.52 -0.68 -1.64
N GLU A 106 20.76 0.40 -2.35
CA GLU A 106 21.08 0.42 -3.79
C GLU A 106 20.07 -0.37 -4.65
N GLY A 107 18.93 -0.76 -4.09
CA GLY A 107 17.91 -1.58 -4.75
C GLY A 107 18.36 -3.03 -5.02
N THR A 108 19.44 -3.51 -4.38
CA THR A 108 19.97 -4.86 -4.60
C THR A 108 19.89 -5.71 -3.34
N THR A 109 19.61 -7.00 -3.51
CA THR A 109 19.52 -7.94 -2.39
C THR A 109 20.90 -8.15 -1.74
N ASP A 110 21.98 -8.17 -2.51
CA ASP A 110 23.34 -8.32 -1.98
C ASP A 110 23.72 -7.17 -1.04
N LYS A 111 23.35 -5.94 -1.42
CA LYS A 111 23.59 -4.78 -0.58
C LYS A 111 22.77 -4.84 0.70
N LEU A 112 21.50 -5.21 0.58
CA LEU A 112 20.65 -5.41 1.75
C LEU A 112 21.23 -6.46 2.70
N MET A 113 21.63 -7.62 2.20
CA MET A 113 22.25 -8.69 3.02
C MET A 113 23.51 -8.20 3.72
N SER A 114 24.33 -7.41 3.04
CA SER A 114 25.49 -6.76 3.64
C SER A 114 25.11 -5.80 4.78
N ILE A 115 24.03 -5.03 4.64
CA ILE A 115 23.51 -4.15 5.69
C ILE A 115 22.98 -4.97 6.87
N LEU A 116 22.17 -6.00 6.63
CA LEU A 116 21.61 -6.86 7.68
C LEU A 116 22.68 -7.66 8.46
N SER A 117 23.89 -7.80 7.91
CA SER A 117 25.02 -8.43 8.58
C SER A 117 25.74 -7.52 9.58
N ILE A 118 25.47 -6.22 9.58
CA ILE A 118 26.05 -5.25 10.51
C ILE A 118 25.46 -5.46 11.91
N ASP A 119 26.31 -5.59 12.93
CA ASP A 119 25.83 -5.86 14.30
C ASP A 119 24.95 -4.74 14.85
N GLU A 120 25.23 -3.48 14.53
CA GLU A 120 24.42 -2.33 14.90
C GLU A 120 22.97 -2.44 14.38
N VAL A 121 22.74 -3.07 13.23
CA VAL A 121 21.40 -3.27 12.65
C VAL A 121 20.56 -4.27 13.47
N LYS A 122 21.20 -5.18 14.19
CA LYS A 122 20.50 -6.11 15.08
C LYS A 122 20.01 -5.45 16.38
N GLU A 123 20.49 -4.24 16.66
CA GLU A 123 20.09 -3.44 17.84
C GLU A 123 19.03 -2.37 17.49
N MET A 124 18.44 -2.44 16.31
CA MET A 124 17.34 -1.58 15.93
C MET A 124 16.02 -2.03 16.58
N ASP A 125 15.21 -1.08 16.99
CA ASP A 125 13.85 -1.34 17.46
C ASP A 125 12.86 -1.40 16.28
N LEU A 126 13.12 -0.61 15.23
CA LEU A 126 12.23 -0.43 14.09
C LEU A 126 13.01 -0.28 12.79
N ILE A 127 12.58 -0.96 11.74
CA ILE A 127 13.09 -0.84 10.38
C ILE A 127 11.98 -0.37 9.45
N PHE A 128 12.21 0.73 8.71
CA PHE A 128 11.41 1.07 7.54
C PHE A 128 11.99 0.36 6.32
N ALA A 129 11.22 -0.58 5.79
CA ALA A 129 11.67 -1.50 4.74
C ALA A 129 11.71 -0.85 3.34
N PRO A 130 12.62 -1.29 2.47
CA PRO A 130 12.65 -0.87 1.06
C PRO A 130 11.44 -1.42 0.28
N ASP A 131 11.22 -0.86 -0.92
CA ASP A 131 10.10 -1.18 -1.82
C ASP A 131 10.35 -2.42 -2.72
N VAL A 132 11.38 -3.16 -2.49
CA VAL A 132 11.73 -4.31 -3.36
C VAL A 132 11.19 -5.58 -2.72
N LEU A 133 10.22 -6.22 -3.38
CA LEU A 133 9.49 -7.38 -2.84
C LEU A 133 10.43 -8.53 -2.45
N GLU A 134 11.43 -8.84 -3.30
CA GLU A 134 12.43 -9.88 -3.00
C GLU A 134 13.28 -9.56 -1.76
N GLN A 135 13.39 -8.30 -1.40
CA GLN A 135 14.10 -7.85 -0.20
C GLN A 135 13.25 -8.00 1.06
N LEU A 136 11.93 -7.93 0.94
CA LEU A 136 11.01 -8.04 2.08
C LEU A 136 11.06 -9.41 2.74
N ASP A 137 11.25 -10.48 1.99
CA ASP A 137 11.42 -11.84 2.54
C ASP A 137 12.66 -11.95 3.43
N SER A 138 13.77 -11.35 2.98
CA SER A 138 15.02 -11.34 3.75
C SER A 138 14.88 -10.51 5.02
N ILE A 139 14.24 -9.34 4.93
CA ILE A 139 13.97 -8.47 6.07
C ILE A 139 13.00 -9.14 7.04
N SER A 140 11.96 -9.80 6.55
CA SER A 140 11.00 -10.54 7.37
C SER A 140 11.70 -11.64 8.18
N SER A 141 12.56 -12.42 7.54
CA SER A 141 13.34 -13.46 8.21
C SER A 141 14.28 -12.87 9.28
N PHE A 142 14.95 -11.76 8.95
CA PHE A 142 15.83 -11.05 9.87
C PHE A 142 15.06 -10.47 11.06
N SER A 143 13.94 -9.81 10.81
CA SER A 143 13.03 -9.26 11.80
C SER A 143 12.57 -10.32 12.81
N LYS A 144 12.07 -11.45 12.32
CA LYS A 144 11.60 -12.56 13.14
C LYS A 144 12.71 -13.17 13.99
N SER A 145 13.93 -13.24 13.47
CA SER A 145 15.09 -13.83 14.18
C SER A 145 15.63 -12.93 15.28
N ASN A 146 15.47 -11.61 15.15
CA ASN A 146 16.03 -10.62 16.08
C ASN A 146 14.96 -9.89 16.90
N GLY A 147 13.66 -10.14 16.67
CA GLY A 147 12.56 -9.48 17.39
C GLY A 147 12.40 -7.99 17.03
N ILE A 148 12.80 -7.59 15.82
CA ILE A 148 12.83 -6.19 15.38
C ILE A 148 11.56 -5.89 14.57
N TYR A 149 10.88 -4.80 14.91
CA TYR A 149 9.71 -4.37 14.15
C TYR A 149 10.09 -3.83 12.77
N VAL A 150 9.27 -4.17 11.77
CA VAL A 150 9.47 -3.71 10.39
C VAL A 150 8.19 -3.09 9.86
N VAL A 151 8.32 -1.91 9.27
CA VAL A 151 7.23 -1.22 8.58
C VAL A 151 7.46 -1.28 7.08
N ASN A 152 6.60 -2.00 6.38
CA ASN A 152 6.49 -1.95 4.92
C ASN A 152 5.62 -0.75 4.53
N THR A 153 6.24 0.28 3.95
CA THR A 153 5.56 1.54 3.58
C THR A 153 5.09 1.58 2.14
N PHE A 154 5.62 0.74 1.26
CA PHE A 154 5.44 0.91 -0.19
C PHE A 154 4.72 -0.26 -0.85
N SER A 155 5.08 -1.50 -0.53
CA SER A 155 4.49 -2.65 -1.17
C SER A 155 3.06 -2.90 -0.69
N VAL A 156 2.18 -3.25 -1.62
CA VAL A 156 0.79 -3.69 -1.35
C VAL A 156 0.63 -5.20 -1.61
N LYS A 157 1.70 -5.88 -2.05
CA LYS A 157 1.71 -7.29 -2.45
C LYS A 157 2.52 -8.17 -1.50
N ASP A 158 2.97 -7.61 -0.39
CA ASP A 158 3.72 -8.37 0.61
C ASP A 158 2.74 -9.17 1.48
N GLU A 159 2.96 -10.47 1.58
CA GLU A 159 2.17 -11.40 2.40
C GLU A 159 2.90 -11.76 3.72
N ASN A 160 4.09 -11.21 3.95
CA ASN A 160 4.89 -11.54 5.13
C ASN A 160 4.23 -11.10 6.45
N TYR A 161 3.39 -10.06 6.40
CA TYR A 161 2.68 -9.55 7.59
C TYR A 161 1.74 -10.59 8.22
N ASP A 162 1.21 -11.53 7.45
CA ASP A 162 0.31 -12.58 7.96
C ASP A 162 1.06 -13.62 8.80
N ASN A 163 2.35 -13.83 8.53
CA ASN A 163 3.15 -14.90 9.12
C ASN A 163 4.26 -14.40 10.04
N ASN A 164 4.43 -13.08 10.17
CA ASN A 164 5.45 -12.47 11.00
C ASN A 164 4.85 -11.38 11.89
N PRO A 165 4.75 -11.58 13.22
CA PRO A 165 4.14 -10.62 14.14
C PRO A 165 4.92 -9.30 14.25
N TYR A 166 6.16 -9.25 13.76
CA TYR A 166 6.98 -8.04 13.75
C TYR A 166 6.81 -7.21 12.47
N MET A 167 6.05 -7.70 11.47
CA MET A 167 5.82 -6.98 10.22
C MET A 167 4.53 -6.17 10.27
N PHE A 168 4.64 -4.89 9.91
CA PHE A 168 3.52 -3.97 9.74
C PHE A 168 3.45 -3.48 8.30
N GLN A 169 2.25 -3.44 7.75
CA GLN A 169 2.00 -2.89 6.42
C GLN A 169 1.14 -1.64 6.55
N ILE A 170 1.62 -0.51 5.99
CA ILE A 170 0.88 0.77 6.01
C ILE A 170 -0.16 0.80 4.90
N ASN A 171 0.21 0.33 3.70
CA ASN A 171 -0.72 0.29 2.58
C ASN A 171 -1.67 -0.91 2.74
N ILE A 172 -2.94 -0.67 2.49
CA ILE A 172 -3.95 -1.74 2.53
C ILE A 172 -3.56 -2.83 1.53
N PRO A 173 -3.50 -4.10 1.94
CA PRO A 173 -3.29 -5.22 1.03
C PRO A 173 -4.29 -5.17 -0.12
N GLN A 174 -3.82 -5.49 -1.32
CA GLN A 174 -4.64 -5.36 -2.52
C GLN A 174 -5.91 -6.22 -2.45
N ASP A 175 -5.83 -7.40 -1.85
CA ASP A 175 -6.98 -8.30 -1.69
C ASP A 175 -8.06 -7.74 -0.76
N ASN A 176 -7.67 -7.09 0.33
CA ASN A 176 -8.62 -6.42 1.23
C ASN A 176 -9.32 -5.24 0.51
N MET A 177 -8.57 -4.51 -0.32
CA MET A 177 -9.13 -3.42 -1.11
C MET A 177 -10.16 -3.92 -2.13
N TYR A 178 -9.97 -5.12 -2.72
CA TYR A 178 -10.95 -5.69 -3.65
C TYR A 178 -12.27 -6.03 -2.95
N ALA A 179 -12.23 -6.58 -1.76
CA ALA A 179 -13.42 -6.89 -0.97
C ALA A 179 -14.24 -5.62 -0.70
N ASP A 180 -13.59 -4.57 -0.23
CA ASP A 180 -14.24 -3.28 0.07
C ASP A 180 -14.83 -2.62 -1.19
N VAL A 181 -14.10 -2.64 -2.31
CA VAL A 181 -14.58 -2.11 -3.59
C VAL A 181 -15.76 -2.92 -4.11
N CYS A 182 -15.73 -4.24 -3.97
CA CYS A 182 -16.82 -5.12 -4.37
C CYS A 182 -18.09 -4.85 -3.54
N ASP A 183 -17.92 -4.69 -2.24
CA ASP A 183 -19.00 -4.36 -1.30
C ASP A 183 -19.64 -3.01 -1.64
N TRP A 184 -18.83 -2.01 -1.93
CA TRP A 184 -19.28 -0.69 -2.38
C TRP A 184 -20.04 -0.78 -3.70
N ILE A 185 -19.51 -1.48 -4.73
CA ILE A 185 -20.20 -1.69 -6.00
C ILE A 185 -21.52 -2.42 -5.78
N SER A 186 -21.56 -3.41 -4.91
CA SER A 186 -22.77 -4.20 -4.63
C SER A 186 -23.85 -3.40 -3.90
N LYS A 187 -23.47 -2.39 -3.13
CA LYS A 187 -24.40 -1.50 -2.41
C LYS A 187 -24.89 -0.34 -3.27
N ASP A 188 -23.96 0.42 -3.85
CA ASP A 188 -24.28 1.69 -4.51
C ASP A 188 -24.68 1.50 -5.98
N PHE A 189 -24.20 0.42 -6.61
CA PHE A 189 -24.45 0.09 -8.02
C PHE A 189 -25.17 -1.26 -8.19
N LYS A 190 -26.03 -1.64 -7.23
CA LYS A 190 -26.72 -2.94 -7.24
C LYS A 190 -27.54 -3.20 -8.51
N ASP A 191 -28.11 -2.15 -9.10
CA ASP A 191 -28.97 -2.20 -10.28
C ASP A 191 -28.20 -1.93 -11.59
N TYR A 192 -26.87 -1.84 -11.53
CA TYR A 192 -26.02 -1.60 -12.69
C TYR A 192 -25.40 -2.91 -13.21
N GLU A 193 -25.34 -3.06 -14.52
CA GLU A 193 -24.42 -4.00 -15.15
C GLU A 193 -22.98 -3.52 -14.97
N VAL A 194 -22.07 -4.42 -14.69
CA VAL A 194 -20.64 -4.09 -14.54
C VAL A 194 -19.91 -4.47 -15.83
N VAL A 195 -19.21 -3.50 -16.42
CA VAL A 195 -18.45 -3.68 -17.65
C VAL A 195 -17.00 -3.25 -17.42
N PHE A 196 -16.08 -4.22 -17.44
CA PHE A 196 -14.65 -3.93 -17.44
C PHE A 196 -14.17 -3.52 -18.82
N ILE A 197 -13.35 -2.45 -18.86
CA ILE A 197 -12.71 -1.98 -20.09
C ILE A 197 -11.21 -2.16 -19.99
N HIS A 198 -10.63 -2.97 -20.87
CA HIS A 198 -9.19 -3.20 -20.87
C HIS A 198 -8.58 -3.17 -22.28
N LYS A 199 -7.32 -2.79 -22.31
CA LYS A 199 -6.54 -2.77 -23.54
C LYS A 199 -5.95 -4.15 -23.81
N LYS A 200 -6.02 -4.62 -25.04
CA LYS A 200 -5.43 -5.88 -25.50
C LYS A 200 -3.94 -5.94 -25.21
N GLY A 201 -3.50 -7.04 -24.63
CA GLY A 201 -2.10 -7.24 -24.25
C GLY A 201 -1.67 -6.49 -22.98
N ASN A 202 -2.59 -5.88 -22.23
CA ASN A 202 -2.27 -5.30 -20.93
C ASN A 202 -2.05 -6.42 -19.90
N ALA A 203 -0.83 -6.53 -19.39
CA ALA A 203 -0.45 -7.56 -18.41
C ALA A 203 -1.08 -7.35 -17.03
N LYS A 204 -1.66 -6.18 -16.74
CA LYS A 204 -2.28 -5.89 -15.45
C LYS A 204 -3.77 -6.27 -15.43
N LYS A 205 -4.06 -7.53 -15.68
CA LYS A 205 -5.42 -8.08 -15.52
C LYS A 205 -5.78 -8.40 -14.06
N ASP A 206 -4.79 -8.49 -13.19
CA ASP A 206 -4.94 -8.95 -11.80
C ASP A 206 -6.09 -8.24 -11.06
N ILE A 207 -6.22 -6.92 -11.22
CA ILE A 207 -7.29 -6.14 -10.58
C ILE A 207 -8.67 -6.55 -11.13
N ALA A 208 -8.80 -6.62 -12.47
CA ALA A 208 -10.06 -6.98 -13.10
C ALA A 208 -10.46 -8.41 -12.77
N ASP A 209 -9.52 -9.35 -12.85
CA ASP A 209 -9.76 -10.77 -12.61
C ASP A 209 -10.16 -11.02 -11.13
N ASN A 210 -9.49 -10.38 -10.18
CA ASN A 210 -9.84 -10.49 -8.78
C ASN A 210 -11.20 -9.84 -8.46
N LEU A 211 -11.42 -8.61 -8.90
CA LEU A 211 -12.69 -7.92 -8.67
C LEU A 211 -13.85 -8.64 -9.36
N LYS A 212 -13.65 -9.17 -10.57
CA LYS A 212 -14.62 -10.00 -11.26
C LYS A 212 -14.98 -11.23 -10.45
N ARG A 213 -13.98 -11.95 -9.92
CA ARG A 213 -14.20 -13.12 -9.06
C ARG A 213 -15.07 -12.80 -7.85
N TYR A 214 -14.82 -11.68 -7.16
CA TYR A 214 -15.63 -11.25 -6.02
C TYR A 214 -17.06 -10.89 -6.44
N LEU A 215 -17.24 -10.14 -7.54
CA LEU A 215 -18.57 -9.78 -8.05
C LEU A 215 -19.37 -11.01 -8.49
N GLU A 216 -18.73 -12.00 -9.11
CA GLU A 216 -19.36 -13.25 -9.50
C GLU A 216 -19.77 -14.11 -8.29
N GLN A 217 -19.01 -14.08 -7.19
CA GLN A 217 -19.40 -14.70 -5.92
C GLN A 217 -20.69 -14.07 -5.36
N GLU A 218 -20.84 -12.74 -5.51
CA GLU A 218 -22.06 -12.00 -5.19
C GLU A 218 -23.18 -12.17 -6.24
N ARG A 219 -23.02 -13.10 -7.20
CA ARG A 219 -23.95 -13.38 -8.30
C ARG A 219 -24.22 -12.19 -9.23
N ARG A 220 -23.25 -11.29 -9.34
CA ARG A 220 -23.29 -10.17 -10.27
C ARG A 220 -22.85 -10.61 -11.67
N THR A 221 -23.57 -10.17 -12.68
CA THR A 221 -23.15 -10.35 -14.07
C THR A 221 -22.07 -9.34 -14.41
N VAL A 222 -20.92 -9.82 -14.89
CA VAL A 222 -19.79 -9.01 -15.29
C VAL A 222 -19.51 -9.22 -16.77
N LYS A 223 -19.38 -8.14 -17.51
CA LYS A 223 -19.04 -8.12 -18.93
C LYS A 223 -17.66 -7.49 -19.13
N GLU A 224 -17.06 -7.73 -20.27
CA GLU A 224 -15.73 -7.20 -20.63
C GLU A 224 -15.73 -6.64 -22.04
N VAL A 225 -15.06 -5.51 -22.20
CA VAL A 225 -14.75 -4.91 -23.51
C VAL A 225 -13.24 -4.81 -23.66
N GLU A 226 -12.71 -5.42 -24.70
CA GLU A 226 -11.28 -5.35 -25.01
C GLU A 226 -11.06 -4.52 -26.27
N TYR A 227 -10.19 -3.50 -26.20
CA TYR A 227 -9.83 -2.67 -27.33
C TYR A 227 -8.34 -2.72 -27.66
N SER A 228 -7.96 -2.48 -28.91
CA SER A 228 -6.56 -2.61 -29.37
C SER A 228 -5.78 -1.29 -29.25
N SER A 229 -6.26 -0.21 -29.80
CA SER A 229 -5.57 1.08 -29.81
C SER A 229 -6.38 2.22 -29.19
N VAL A 230 -7.61 2.38 -29.63
CA VAL A 230 -8.60 3.35 -29.14
C VAL A 230 -9.92 2.62 -29.08
N LEU A 231 -10.63 2.77 -27.96
CA LEU A 231 -11.97 2.19 -27.79
C LEU A 231 -12.94 2.91 -28.72
N THR A 232 -13.84 2.17 -29.32
CA THR A 232 -14.89 2.71 -30.19
C THR A 232 -16.28 2.57 -29.53
N CYS A 233 -17.23 3.39 -29.97
CA CYS A 233 -18.61 3.29 -29.51
C CYS A 233 -19.27 1.99 -29.95
N GLU A 234 -18.90 1.52 -31.12
CA GLU A 234 -19.39 0.27 -31.71
C GLU A 234 -18.98 -0.94 -30.85
N GLU A 235 -17.71 -1.01 -30.40
CA GLU A 235 -17.22 -2.06 -29.48
C GLU A 235 -17.98 -2.04 -28.14
N LEU A 236 -18.34 -0.86 -27.63
CA LEU A 236 -19.16 -0.75 -26.44
C LEU A 236 -20.58 -1.26 -26.67
N LEU A 237 -21.22 -0.91 -27.79
CA LEU A 237 -22.58 -1.32 -28.12
C LEU A 237 -22.74 -2.83 -28.37
N GLU A 238 -21.66 -3.55 -28.67
CA GLU A 238 -21.68 -5.01 -28.77
C GLU A 238 -21.87 -5.68 -27.39
N VAL A 239 -21.56 -4.98 -26.31
CA VAL A 239 -21.52 -5.56 -24.95
C VAL A 239 -22.60 -4.98 -24.04
N VAL A 240 -22.89 -3.68 -24.14
CA VAL A 240 -23.82 -2.98 -23.25
C VAL A 240 -25.25 -3.00 -23.81
N ASN A 241 -26.22 -3.07 -22.89
CA ASN A 241 -27.61 -2.80 -23.19
C ASN A 241 -27.93 -1.33 -22.83
N VAL A 242 -28.19 -0.51 -23.84
CA VAL A 242 -28.45 0.95 -23.64
C VAL A 242 -29.72 1.25 -22.81
N ASN A 243 -30.59 0.26 -22.60
CA ASN A 243 -31.79 0.37 -21.75
C ASN A 243 -31.51 -0.01 -20.28
N GLU A 244 -30.30 -0.44 -19.96
CA GLU A 244 -29.88 -0.82 -18.60
C GLU A 244 -28.86 0.17 -18.05
N LYS A 245 -28.79 0.26 -16.74
CA LYS A 245 -27.77 1.05 -16.06
C LYS A 245 -26.44 0.34 -16.15
N THR A 246 -25.38 1.04 -16.51
CA THR A 246 -24.05 0.43 -16.72
C THR A 246 -22.97 1.15 -15.91
N LEU A 247 -22.21 0.39 -15.12
CA LEU A 247 -20.99 0.84 -14.47
C LEU A 247 -19.78 0.39 -15.29
N PHE A 248 -19.05 1.32 -15.84
CA PHE A 248 -17.82 1.06 -16.56
C PHE A 248 -16.61 1.13 -15.62
N ILE A 249 -15.80 0.07 -15.60
CA ILE A 249 -14.59 -0.01 -14.76
C ILE A 249 -13.36 -0.14 -15.67
N PRO A 250 -12.63 0.96 -15.91
CA PRO A 250 -11.34 0.89 -16.60
C PRO A 250 -10.31 0.14 -15.77
N THR A 251 -9.64 -0.85 -16.36
CA THR A 251 -8.55 -1.59 -15.69
C THR A 251 -7.23 -0.82 -15.62
N SER A 252 -7.17 0.36 -16.22
CA SER A 252 -6.02 1.27 -16.20
C SER A 252 -6.49 2.71 -16.08
N GLY A 253 -6.08 3.38 -14.99
CA GLY A 253 -6.32 4.80 -14.74
C GLY A 253 -5.24 5.73 -15.30
N THR A 254 -4.33 5.26 -16.15
CA THR A 254 -3.30 6.13 -16.71
C THR A 254 -3.91 7.17 -17.68
N LYS A 255 -3.33 8.37 -17.71
CA LYS A 255 -3.78 9.44 -18.61
C LYS A 255 -3.86 8.97 -20.08
N ALA A 256 -2.92 8.15 -20.52
CA ALA A 256 -2.92 7.57 -21.87
C ALA A 256 -4.12 6.64 -22.10
N SER A 257 -4.40 5.72 -21.17
CA SER A 257 -5.54 4.81 -21.26
C SER A 257 -6.87 5.56 -21.23
N LEU A 258 -7.03 6.51 -20.32
CA LEU A 258 -8.24 7.33 -20.22
C LEU A 258 -8.50 8.14 -21.51
N SER A 259 -7.45 8.73 -22.12
CA SER A 259 -7.59 9.45 -23.39
C SER A 259 -8.02 8.56 -24.56
N GLN A 260 -7.77 7.26 -24.50
CA GLN A 260 -8.18 6.28 -25.49
C GLN A 260 -9.63 5.76 -25.28
N MET A 261 -10.20 5.90 -24.09
CA MET A 261 -11.53 5.39 -23.75
C MET A 261 -12.61 6.47 -23.66
N ILE A 262 -12.29 7.62 -23.07
CA ILE A 262 -13.27 8.70 -22.78
C ILE A 262 -14.06 9.15 -24.03
N PRO A 263 -13.45 9.31 -25.23
CA PRO A 263 -14.20 9.73 -26.41
C PRO A 263 -15.33 8.75 -26.80
N ALA A 264 -15.09 7.44 -26.68
CA ALA A 264 -16.10 6.42 -26.97
C ALA A 264 -17.23 6.42 -25.94
N LEU A 265 -16.89 6.51 -24.64
CA LEU A 265 -17.87 6.60 -23.56
C LEU A 265 -18.74 7.85 -23.70
N LYS A 266 -18.12 8.98 -24.03
CA LYS A 266 -18.86 10.23 -24.30
C LYS A 266 -19.80 10.08 -25.50
N LYS A 267 -19.32 9.56 -26.63
CA LYS A 267 -20.13 9.31 -27.83
C LYS A 267 -21.31 8.39 -27.51
N LEU A 268 -21.08 7.28 -26.78
CA LEU A 268 -22.11 6.36 -26.34
C LEU A 268 -23.21 7.12 -25.54
N LYS A 269 -22.83 7.96 -24.61
CA LYS A 269 -23.77 8.76 -23.80
C LYS A 269 -24.53 9.81 -24.63
N ASP A 270 -23.84 10.50 -25.55
CA ASP A 270 -24.44 11.52 -26.42
C ASP A 270 -25.47 10.92 -27.39
N GLU A 271 -25.19 9.71 -27.91
CA GLU A 271 -26.10 8.98 -28.82
C GLU A 271 -27.26 8.28 -28.06
N ASN A 272 -27.08 8.01 -26.76
CA ASN A 272 -28.06 7.33 -25.90
C ASN A 272 -28.33 8.16 -24.63
N PRO A 273 -28.98 9.33 -24.74
CA PRO A 273 -29.12 10.26 -23.61
C PRO A 273 -29.95 9.71 -22.44
N VAL A 274 -30.78 8.69 -22.68
CA VAL A 274 -31.60 8.02 -21.65
C VAL A 274 -30.79 7.01 -20.84
N MET A 275 -29.67 6.53 -21.40
CA MET A 275 -28.80 5.56 -20.72
C MET A 275 -28.22 6.15 -19.45
N GLU A 276 -28.38 5.47 -18.33
CA GLU A 276 -27.74 5.81 -17.06
C GLU A 276 -26.39 5.06 -16.95
N SER A 277 -25.29 5.80 -16.86
CA SER A 277 -23.95 5.22 -16.78
C SER A 277 -23.08 5.96 -15.80
N ALA A 278 -22.18 5.20 -15.11
CA ALA A 278 -21.10 5.68 -14.26
C ALA A 278 -19.75 5.13 -14.74
N VAL A 279 -18.65 5.83 -14.41
CA VAL A 279 -17.27 5.42 -14.75
C VAL A 279 -16.38 5.58 -13.53
#